data_fe8c2c3ca3e641112c64fed5dbe26873
#
_entry.id   fe8c2c3ca3e641112c64fed5dbe26873
#
_cell.length_a   1.000
_cell.length_b   1.000
_cell.length_c   1.000
_cell.angle_alpha   90.00
_cell.angle_beta   90.00
_cell.angle_gamma   90.00
#
_symmetry.space_group_name_H-M   'P 1'
#
loop_
_entity.id
_entity.type
_entity.pdbx_description
1 polymer ?
#
loop_
_entity_poly.entity_id
_entity_poly.type
_entity_poly.pdbx_seq_one_letter_code
_entity_poly.pdbx_strand_id
1 'polypeptide(L)'
;GTLDYADFEKAIKENTKAIVCTHGSNLTGNKVDVERIGEIAQKHGLLFVVDASQTAGVFPIDVQKMHIDILCFTGHKGLLGPQGTGGMYVRKGVHVRPLLSGGTGVQTYSKTQPEEMPTALEAGTLNGHGIAGLDAAIGYLEETGIDTIRAKEQALMKLFYEGVKEIPGVKI
;
A
#
# COMPACT_ATOMS: atom_id res chain seq x y z
N GLY A 1 -16.17 -7.11 11.31
CA GLY A 1 -14.83 -7.17 10.92
C GLY A 1 -13.80 -6.51 11.85
N THR A 2 -13.81 -6.87 13.15
CA THR A 2 -12.70 -6.47 14.06
C THR A 2 -11.62 -7.54 14.03
N LEU A 3 -10.36 -7.13 13.95
CA LEU A 3 -9.21 -8.04 14.06
C LEU A 3 -8.81 -8.17 15.53
N ASP A 4 -8.53 -9.40 15.98
CA ASP A 4 -7.76 -9.62 17.20
C ASP A 4 -6.27 -9.70 16.85
N TYR A 5 -5.51 -8.68 17.23
CA TYR A 5 -4.08 -8.60 16.91
C TYR A 5 -3.24 -9.67 17.61
N ALA A 6 -3.73 -10.22 18.72
CA ALA A 6 -3.07 -11.34 19.39
C ALA A 6 -3.09 -12.63 18.53
N ASP A 7 -4.01 -12.75 17.60
CA ASP A 7 -4.08 -13.91 16.71
C ASP A 7 -2.93 -13.95 15.70
N PHE A 8 -2.32 -12.80 15.37
CA PHE A 8 -1.11 -12.77 14.55
C PHE A 8 0.04 -13.52 15.24
N GLU A 9 0.28 -13.26 16.52
CA GLU A 9 1.34 -13.97 17.25
C GLU A 9 1.02 -15.47 17.41
N LYS A 10 -0.23 -15.82 17.71
CA LYS A 10 -0.65 -17.23 17.83
C LYS A 10 -0.51 -18.01 16.52
N ALA A 11 -0.64 -17.34 15.38
CA ALA A 11 -0.54 -17.96 14.07
C ALA A 11 0.91 -18.19 13.60
N ILE A 12 1.90 -17.55 14.25
CA ILE A 12 3.31 -17.70 13.89
C ILE A 12 3.79 -19.13 14.22
N LYS A 13 4.47 -19.75 13.25
CA LYS A 13 5.08 -21.08 13.33
C LYS A 13 6.57 -20.97 13.00
N GLU A 14 7.33 -22.04 13.27
CA GLU A 14 8.78 -22.12 12.96
C GLU A 14 9.12 -21.84 11.49
N ASN A 15 8.21 -22.17 10.57
CA ASN A 15 8.38 -21.95 9.14
C ASN A 15 7.76 -20.64 8.64
N THR A 16 7.18 -19.80 9.49
CA THR A 16 6.66 -18.48 9.11
C THR A 16 7.81 -17.58 8.65
N LYS A 17 7.65 -16.91 7.50
CA LYS A 17 8.67 -16.03 6.91
C LYS A 17 8.21 -14.58 6.79
N ALA A 18 6.92 -14.37 6.67
CA ALA A 18 6.36 -13.04 6.47
C ALA A 18 4.96 -12.91 7.07
N ILE A 19 4.59 -11.69 7.41
CA ILE A 19 3.20 -11.27 7.64
C ILE A 19 2.79 -10.39 6.46
N VAL A 20 1.64 -10.68 5.87
CA VAL A 20 1.09 -9.91 4.76
C VAL A 20 -0.31 -9.46 5.15
N CYS A 21 -0.58 -8.17 5.09
CA CYS A 21 -1.92 -7.66 5.39
C CYS A 21 -2.28 -6.42 4.55
N THR A 22 -3.56 -6.12 4.45
CA THR A 22 -4.03 -4.83 3.94
C THR A 22 -4.02 -3.78 5.04
N HIS A 23 -3.76 -2.52 4.70
CA HIS A 23 -3.90 -1.40 5.64
C HIS A 23 -5.34 -0.92 5.77
N GLY A 24 -6.14 -1.12 4.74
CA GLY A 24 -7.56 -0.76 4.77
C GLY A 24 -8.40 -1.70 3.90
N SER A 25 -9.59 -2.04 4.40
CA SER A 25 -10.53 -2.90 3.68
C SER A 25 -11.30 -2.11 2.62
N ASN A 26 -11.31 -2.61 1.39
CA ASN A 26 -12.14 -2.06 0.32
C ASN A 26 -13.63 -2.42 0.45
N LEU A 27 -13.96 -3.37 1.32
CA LEU A 27 -15.33 -3.82 1.54
C LEU A 27 -15.99 -3.12 2.72
N THR A 28 -15.31 -3.09 3.87
CA THR A 28 -15.87 -2.58 5.13
C THR A 28 -15.39 -1.18 5.49
N GLY A 29 -14.35 -0.67 4.81
CA GLY A 29 -13.71 0.61 5.15
C GLY A 29 -12.88 0.59 6.43
N ASN A 30 -12.78 -0.54 7.12
CA ASN A 30 -12.00 -0.64 8.35
C ASN A 30 -10.51 -0.45 8.05
N LYS A 31 -9.86 0.40 8.86
CA LYS A 31 -8.41 0.55 8.87
C LYS A 31 -7.78 -0.44 9.83
N VAL A 32 -6.71 -1.09 9.40
CA VAL A 32 -5.91 -2.01 10.20
C VAL A 32 -4.78 -1.23 10.89
N ASP A 33 -4.51 -1.54 12.14
CA ASP A 33 -3.34 -1.02 12.88
C ASP A 33 -2.07 -1.76 12.44
N VAL A 34 -1.49 -1.30 11.34
CA VAL A 34 -0.30 -1.91 10.76
C VAL A 34 0.96 -1.64 11.58
N GLU A 35 1.00 -0.56 12.38
CA GLU A 35 2.10 -0.28 13.30
C GLU A 35 2.23 -1.41 14.31
N ARG A 36 1.13 -1.80 14.94
CA ARG A 36 1.08 -2.92 15.89
C ARG A 36 1.46 -4.26 15.25
N ILE A 37 1.03 -4.52 14.03
CA ILE A 37 1.41 -5.74 13.30
C ILE A 37 2.90 -5.71 12.93
N GLY A 38 3.42 -4.55 12.55
CA GLY A 38 4.84 -4.34 12.27
C GLY A 38 5.72 -4.61 13.48
N GLU A 39 5.32 -4.19 14.68
CA GLU A 39 6.00 -4.53 15.93
C GLU A 39 6.06 -6.05 16.17
N ILE A 40 4.95 -6.76 15.88
CA ILE A 40 4.92 -8.22 15.98
C ILE A 40 5.88 -8.84 14.95
N ALA A 41 5.85 -8.39 13.70
CA ALA A 41 6.74 -8.89 12.66
C ALA A 41 8.22 -8.67 13.04
N GLN A 42 8.57 -7.47 13.51
CA GLN A 42 9.92 -7.13 13.94
C GLN A 42 10.38 -8.01 15.10
N LYS A 43 9.55 -8.19 16.13
CA LYS A 43 9.82 -9.01 17.31
C LYS A 43 10.17 -10.47 16.93
N HIS A 44 9.54 -10.99 15.88
CA HIS A 44 9.72 -12.36 15.41
C HIS A 44 10.68 -12.50 14.21
N GLY A 45 11.32 -11.40 13.78
CA GLY A 45 12.24 -11.39 12.65
C GLY A 45 11.60 -11.77 11.31
N LEU A 46 10.31 -11.44 11.15
CA LEU A 46 9.52 -11.73 9.96
C LEU A 46 9.51 -10.54 9.00
N LEU A 47 9.44 -10.80 7.70
CA LEU A 47 9.15 -9.75 6.72
C LEU A 47 7.72 -9.24 6.90
N PHE A 48 7.55 -7.92 6.79
CA PHE A 48 6.24 -7.29 6.87
C PHE A 48 5.86 -6.63 5.54
N VAL A 49 4.80 -7.13 4.93
CA VAL A 49 4.28 -6.68 3.63
C VAL A 49 2.90 -6.07 3.82
N VAL A 50 2.73 -4.84 3.37
CA VAL A 50 1.48 -4.09 3.52
C VAL A 50 0.93 -3.69 2.16
N ASP A 51 -0.33 -4.01 1.90
CA ASP A 51 -1.11 -3.44 0.80
C ASP A 51 -1.82 -2.18 1.29
N ALA A 52 -1.34 -1.03 0.82
CA ALA A 52 -1.89 0.29 1.11
C ALA A 52 -2.77 0.84 -0.02
N SER A 53 -3.26 0.02 -0.92
CA SER A 53 -4.05 0.47 -2.08
C SER A 53 -5.30 1.26 -1.72
N GLN A 54 -5.84 1.09 -0.51
CA GLN A 54 -7.02 1.85 -0.03
C GLN A 54 -6.62 3.08 0.81
N THR A 55 -5.37 3.21 1.23
CA THR A 55 -4.98 4.16 2.26
C THR A 55 -3.87 5.11 1.85
N ALA A 56 -3.06 4.75 0.84
CA ALA A 56 -2.06 5.64 0.26
C ALA A 56 -2.74 6.90 -0.30
N GLY A 57 -2.22 8.07 0.08
CA GLY A 57 -2.79 9.38 -0.28
C GLY A 57 -3.91 9.87 0.65
N VAL A 58 -4.44 9.02 1.56
CA VAL A 58 -5.51 9.39 2.51
C VAL A 58 -5.03 9.34 3.96
N PHE A 59 -4.21 8.36 4.30
CA PHE A 59 -3.64 8.22 5.65
C PHE A 59 -2.13 8.38 5.61
N PRO A 60 -1.52 9.01 6.61
CA PRO A 60 -0.07 9.01 6.77
C PRO A 60 0.45 7.58 6.89
N ILE A 61 1.49 7.26 6.14
CA ILE A 61 2.18 5.97 6.19
C ILE A 61 3.67 6.26 6.32
N ASP A 62 4.23 5.85 7.45
CA ASP A 62 5.67 5.91 7.71
C ASP A 62 6.21 4.48 7.75
N VAL A 63 6.90 4.08 6.69
CA VAL A 63 7.40 2.70 6.53
C VAL A 63 8.43 2.33 7.59
N GLN A 64 9.16 3.32 8.14
CA GLN A 64 10.16 3.07 9.19
C GLN A 64 9.47 2.86 10.54
N LYS A 65 8.59 3.79 10.91
CA LYS A 65 7.84 3.73 12.16
C LYS A 65 6.95 2.50 12.25
N MET A 66 6.32 2.13 11.12
CA MET A 66 5.43 0.99 11.01
C MET A 66 6.16 -0.34 10.73
N HIS A 67 7.50 -0.33 10.70
CA HIS A 67 8.36 -1.50 10.42
C HIS A 67 8.02 -2.25 9.11
N ILE A 68 7.58 -1.51 8.09
CA ILE A 68 7.16 -2.09 6.81
C ILE A 68 8.40 -2.38 5.96
N ASP A 69 8.54 -3.61 5.52
CA ASP A 69 9.60 -4.05 4.62
C ASP A 69 9.22 -3.87 3.15
N ILE A 70 7.96 -4.14 2.83
CA ILE A 70 7.42 -3.97 1.48
C ILE A 70 6.06 -3.28 1.59
N LEU A 71 5.89 -2.15 0.91
CA LEU A 71 4.62 -1.46 0.79
C LEU A 71 4.16 -1.48 -0.66
N CYS A 72 2.96 -1.99 -0.93
CA CYS A 72 2.35 -1.97 -2.25
C CYS A 72 1.20 -0.96 -2.28
N PHE A 73 1.05 -0.24 -3.38
CA PHE A 73 -0.04 0.72 -3.53
C PHE A 73 -0.44 0.91 -4.98
N THR A 74 -1.68 1.34 -5.20
CA THR A 74 -2.19 1.74 -6.53
C THR A 74 -2.25 3.25 -6.65
N GLY A 75 -1.97 3.78 -7.85
CA GLY A 75 -1.96 5.21 -8.09
C GLY A 75 -3.32 5.84 -8.32
N HIS A 76 -4.33 5.07 -8.74
CA HIS A 76 -5.63 5.59 -9.21
C HIS A 76 -6.72 5.74 -8.13
N LYS A 77 -6.38 5.55 -6.86
CA LYS A 77 -7.28 5.74 -5.71
C LYS A 77 -6.93 7.01 -4.95
N GLY A 78 -6.63 6.93 -3.67
CA GLY A 78 -6.30 8.09 -2.84
C GLY A 78 -5.10 8.91 -3.30
N LEU A 79 -4.22 8.34 -4.13
CA LEU A 79 -3.13 9.09 -4.77
C LEU A 79 -3.59 9.94 -5.97
N LEU A 80 -4.86 9.86 -6.39
CA LEU A 80 -5.49 10.68 -7.44
C LEU A 80 -4.82 10.58 -8.83
N GLY A 81 -3.97 9.60 -9.04
CA GLY A 81 -3.27 9.37 -10.31
C GLY A 81 -4.09 8.60 -11.33
N PRO A 82 -3.58 8.42 -12.54
CA PRO A 82 -4.24 7.66 -13.60
C PRO A 82 -4.35 6.17 -13.30
N GLN A 83 -5.32 5.49 -13.92
CA GLN A 83 -5.39 4.04 -13.94
C GLN A 83 -4.13 3.42 -14.56
N GLY A 84 -3.77 2.20 -14.14
CA GLY A 84 -2.56 1.52 -14.62
C GLY A 84 -1.27 2.07 -14.00
N THR A 85 -1.37 2.85 -12.92
CA THR A 85 -0.25 3.31 -12.11
C THR A 85 -0.29 2.73 -10.70
N GLY A 86 0.85 2.68 -10.08
CA GLY A 86 1.05 2.21 -8.71
C GLY A 86 2.53 2.05 -8.43
N GLY A 87 2.86 1.51 -7.29
CA GLY A 87 4.24 1.31 -6.92
C GLY A 87 4.42 0.33 -5.79
N MET A 88 5.68 -0.01 -5.59
CA MET A 88 6.11 -0.85 -4.49
C MET A 88 7.38 -0.25 -3.86
N TYR A 89 7.30 0.03 -2.57
CA TYR A 89 8.49 0.29 -1.78
C TYR A 89 9.07 -1.03 -1.30
N VAL A 90 10.38 -1.17 -1.40
CA VAL A 90 11.13 -2.31 -0.85
C VAL A 90 12.25 -1.78 0.03
N ARG A 91 12.26 -2.17 1.30
CA ARG A 91 13.31 -1.77 2.25
C ARG A 91 14.68 -2.26 1.77
N LYS A 92 15.68 -1.39 1.89
CA LYS A 92 17.07 -1.75 1.55
C LYS A 92 17.51 -3.03 2.26
N GLY A 93 18.04 -3.97 1.50
CA GLY A 93 18.49 -5.28 1.99
C GLY A 93 17.42 -6.38 1.90
N VAL A 94 16.17 -6.05 1.56
CA VAL A 94 15.16 -7.07 1.26
C VAL A 94 15.31 -7.51 -0.19
N HIS A 95 15.41 -8.80 -0.41
CA HIS A 95 15.58 -9.41 -1.73
C HIS A 95 14.22 -9.87 -2.27
N VAL A 96 13.81 -9.29 -3.41
CA VAL A 96 12.60 -9.68 -4.12
C VAL A 96 13.00 -10.21 -5.49
N ARG A 97 12.57 -11.41 -5.83
CA ARG A 97 12.82 -11.99 -7.16
C ARG A 97 11.79 -11.46 -8.17
N PRO A 98 12.24 -11.08 -9.38
CA PRO A 98 11.29 -10.69 -10.44
C PRO A 98 10.33 -11.85 -10.74
N LEU A 99 9.04 -11.53 -10.84
CA LEU A 99 8.01 -12.46 -11.33
C LEU A 99 7.94 -12.42 -12.86
N LEU A 100 8.07 -11.21 -13.42
CA LEU A 100 8.08 -10.96 -14.87
C LEU A 100 9.48 -10.48 -15.26
N SER A 101 9.89 -10.79 -16.48
CA SER A 101 11.20 -10.40 -17.01
C SER A 101 11.13 -10.06 -18.48
N GLY A 102 12.06 -9.24 -18.95
CA GLY A 102 12.23 -8.87 -20.35
C GLY A 102 11.84 -7.43 -20.67
N GLY A 103 12.38 -6.93 -21.77
CA GLY A 103 12.02 -5.63 -22.34
C GLY A 103 12.30 -4.40 -21.49
N THR A 104 13.28 -4.44 -20.58
CA THR A 104 13.60 -3.34 -19.66
C THR A 104 14.23 -2.11 -20.33
N GLY A 105 14.66 -2.22 -21.60
CA GLY A 105 15.36 -1.15 -22.31
C GLY A 105 16.83 -0.95 -21.90
N VAL A 106 17.32 -1.71 -20.93
CA VAL A 106 18.73 -1.71 -20.51
C VAL A 106 19.34 -3.09 -20.69
N GLN A 107 20.68 -3.15 -20.86
CA GLN A 107 21.41 -4.41 -21.06
C GLN A 107 20.84 -5.29 -22.19
N THR A 108 20.61 -4.70 -23.36
CA THR A 108 19.89 -5.30 -24.51
C THR A 108 20.37 -6.70 -24.92
N TYR A 109 21.64 -7.03 -24.71
CA TYR A 109 22.22 -8.33 -25.03
C TYR A 109 22.26 -9.31 -23.85
N SER A 110 21.81 -8.88 -22.65
CA SER A 110 21.73 -9.77 -21.50
C SER A 110 20.61 -10.81 -21.70
N LYS A 111 20.88 -12.05 -21.29
CA LYS A 111 19.89 -13.13 -21.28
C LYS A 111 19.09 -13.20 -19.97
N THR A 112 19.46 -12.37 -18.99
CA THR A 112 18.84 -12.34 -17.67
C THR A 112 18.27 -10.95 -17.38
N GLN A 113 17.28 -10.89 -16.49
CA GLN A 113 16.76 -9.64 -15.95
C GLN A 113 17.87 -8.91 -15.21
N PRO A 114 17.96 -7.56 -15.31
CA PRO A 114 18.86 -6.76 -14.48
C PRO A 114 18.64 -7.03 -12.99
N GLU A 115 19.72 -6.97 -12.20
CA GLU A 115 19.63 -7.19 -10.74
C GLU A 115 19.43 -5.91 -9.95
N GLU A 116 19.70 -4.76 -10.57
CA GLU A 116 19.61 -3.47 -9.91
C GLU A 116 18.18 -2.96 -9.80
N MET A 117 17.81 -2.53 -8.60
CA MET A 117 16.53 -1.85 -8.36
C MET A 117 16.57 -0.41 -8.91
N PRO A 118 15.47 0.13 -9.45
CA PRO A 118 14.14 -0.49 -9.57
C PRO A 118 14.00 -1.43 -10.78
N THR A 119 14.92 -1.40 -11.74
CA THR A 119 14.85 -2.08 -13.04
C THR A 119 14.66 -3.60 -12.89
N ALA A 120 15.18 -4.20 -11.84
CA ALA A 120 15.00 -5.63 -11.54
C ALA A 120 13.53 -6.05 -11.53
N LEU A 121 12.63 -5.18 -11.08
CA LEU A 121 11.19 -5.47 -10.94
C LEU A 121 10.34 -4.80 -12.01
N GLU A 122 10.97 -4.10 -12.95
CA GLU A 122 10.30 -3.36 -14.04
C GLU A 122 10.46 -4.14 -15.36
N ALA A 123 9.49 -4.97 -15.71
CA ALA A 123 9.50 -5.69 -16.98
C ALA A 123 8.68 -4.96 -18.04
N GLY A 124 9.26 -4.82 -19.24
CA GLY A 124 8.62 -4.14 -20.38
C GLY A 124 8.81 -2.63 -20.39
N THR A 125 8.18 -1.97 -21.36
CA THR A 125 8.18 -0.49 -21.46
C THR A 125 7.30 0.10 -20.39
N LEU A 126 7.86 1.01 -19.59
CA LEU A 126 7.15 1.68 -18.52
C LEU A 126 6.02 2.57 -19.04
N ASN A 127 4.95 2.69 -18.27
CA ASN A 127 3.83 3.60 -18.51
C ASN A 127 4.24 5.05 -18.19
N GLY A 128 5.11 5.65 -19.03
CA GLY A 128 5.66 6.98 -18.79
C GLY A 128 4.60 8.07 -18.65
N HIS A 129 3.52 8.00 -19.46
CA HIS A 129 2.41 8.95 -19.38
C HIS A 129 1.65 8.84 -18.05
N GLY A 130 1.37 7.61 -17.62
CA GLY A 130 0.72 7.38 -16.34
C GLY A 130 1.59 7.79 -15.17
N ILE A 131 2.90 7.51 -15.22
CA ILE A 131 3.85 7.91 -14.17
C ILE A 131 3.93 9.43 -14.06
N ALA A 132 4.02 10.17 -15.18
CA ALA A 132 3.98 11.63 -15.18
C ALA A 132 2.67 12.19 -14.60
N GLY A 133 1.53 11.53 -14.90
CA GLY A 133 0.24 11.90 -14.31
C GLY A 133 0.17 11.62 -12.80
N LEU A 134 0.78 10.52 -12.34
CA LEU A 134 0.88 10.22 -10.91
C LEU A 134 1.80 11.20 -10.18
N ASP A 135 2.90 11.61 -10.79
CA ASP A 135 3.81 12.62 -10.25
C ASP A 135 3.09 13.96 -10.01
N ALA A 136 2.35 14.43 -11.02
CA ALA A 136 1.52 15.63 -10.88
C ALA A 136 0.44 15.50 -9.78
N ALA A 137 -0.17 14.32 -9.63
CA ALA A 137 -1.16 14.07 -8.59
C ALA A 137 -0.52 14.07 -7.19
N ILE A 138 0.68 13.51 -7.05
CA ILE A 138 1.44 13.54 -5.78
C ILE A 138 1.79 14.99 -5.42
N GLY A 139 2.24 15.80 -6.38
CA GLY A 139 2.48 17.23 -6.15
C GLY A 139 1.24 17.97 -5.63
N TYR A 140 0.06 17.69 -6.17
CA TYR A 140 -1.20 18.22 -5.64
C TYR A 140 -1.49 17.76 -4.20
N LEU A 141 -1.23 16.49 -3.89
CA LEU A 141 -1.40 15.95 -2.52
C LEU A 141 -0.45 16.61 -1.52
N GLU A 142 0.79 16.86 -1.92
CA GLU A 142 1.78 17.56 -1.09
C GLU A 142 1.40 19.01 -0.84
N GLU A 143 0.92 19.71 -1.87
CA GLU A 143 0.45 21.10 -1.75
C GLU A 143 -0.82 21.21 -0.87
N THR A 144 -1.78 20.33 -1.07
CA THR A 144 -3.08 20.34 -0.35
C THR A 144 -2.95 19.83 1.08
N GLY A 145 -2.06 18.84 1.29
CA GLY A 145 -1.87 18.13 2.54
C GLY A 145 -2.84 16.96 2.72
N ILE A 146 -2.29 15.77 2.98
CA ILE A 146 -3.07 14.53 3.20
C ILE A 146 -4.06 14.68 4.36
N ASP A 147 -3.70 15.37 5.43
CA ASP A 147 -4.60 15.60 6.58
C ASP A 147 -5.80 16.45 6.22
N THR A 148 -5.65 17.45 5.33
CA THR A 148 -6.75 18.28 4.82
C THR A 148 -7.72 17.43 4.01
N ILE A 149 -7.21 16.59 3.11
CA ILE A 149 -8.03 15.70 2.28
C ILE A 149 -8.78 14.71 3.18
N ARG A 150 -8.08 14.07 4.10
CA ARG A 150 -8.67 13.13 5.05
C ARG A 150 -9.77 13.76 5.90
N ALA A 151 -9.56 14.96 6.41
CA ALA A 151 -10.56 15.66 7.22
C ALA A 151 -11.84 15.92 6.41
N LYS A 152 -11.72 16.31 5.16
CA LYS A 152 -12.86 16.49 4.24
C LYS A 152 -13.61 15.19 3.98
N GLU A 153 -12.90 14.11 3.67
CA GLU A 153 -13.50 12.78 3.44
C GLU A 153 -14.22 12.26 4.67
N GLN A 154 -13.62 12.40 5.86
CA GLN A 154 -14.25 12.01 7.12
C GLN A 154 -15.50 12.82 7.43
N ALA A 155 -15.50 14.13 7.16
CA ALA A 155 -16.68 14.97 7.35
C ALA A 155 -17.83 14.53 6.43
N LEU A 156 -17.54 14.26 5.16
CA LEU A 156 -18.52 13.77 4.18
C LEU A 156 -19.05 12.37 4.55
N MET A 157 -18.17 11.46 4.95
CA MET A 157 -18.55 10.13 5.41
C MET A 157 -19.48 10.22 6.63
N LYS A 158 -19.14 11.05 7.61
CA LYS A 158 -19.97 11.25 8.80
C LYS A 158 -21.34 11.79 8.44
N LEU A 159 -21.41 12.80 7.57
CA LEU A 159 -22.67 13.36 7.09
C LEU A 159 -23.55 12.30 6.42
N PHE A 160 -22.96 11.49 5.53
CA PHE A 160 -23.64 10.38 4.87
C PHE A 160 -24.13 9.33 5.89
N TYR A 161 -23.25 8.87 6.79
CA TYR A 161 -23.57 7.88 7.80
C TYR A 161 -24.75 8.33 8.70
N GLU A 162 -24.68 9.56 9.22
CA GLU A 162 -25.73 10.10 10.08
C GLU A 162 -27.09 10.25 9.34
N GLY A 163 -27.05 10.58 8.05
CA GLY A 163 -28.28 10.65 7.23
C GLY A 163 -28.87 9.27 6.94
N VAL A 164 -28.02 8.31 6.58
CA VAL A 164 -28.49 6.97 6.16
C VAL A 164 -29.05 6.17 7.34
N LYS A 165 -28.48 6.29 8.54
CA LYS A 165 -28.99 5.57 9.72
C LYS A 165 -30.41 5.96 10.13
N GLU A 166 -30.87 7.16 9.74
CA GLU A 166 -32.23 7.64 10.05
C GLU A 166 -33.27 7.12 9.04
N ILE A 167 -32.86 6.43 7.97
CA ILE A 167 -33.78 5.89 6.97
C ILE A 167 -34.44 4.60 7.50
N PRO A 168 -35.77 4.54 7.58
CA PRO A 168 -36.46 3.33 8.05
C PRO A 168 -36.11 2.09 7.23
N GLY A 169 -35.76 1.00 7.91
CA GLY A 169 -35.41 -0.28 7.28
C GLY A 169 -33.93 -0.43 6.90
N VAL A 170 -33.13 0.63 6.99
CA VAL A 170 -31.67 0.53 6.82
C VAL A 170 -31.04 0.07 8.14
N LYS A 171 -30.16 -0.93 8.06
CA LYS A 171 -29.30 -1.40 9.17
C LYS A 171 -27.87 -1.11 8.80
N ILE A 172 -27.14 -0.44 9.69
CA ILE A 172 -25.74 -0.08 9.52
C ILE A 172 -24.89 -0.89 10.50
#